data_7cd512617a4b31867c094cef9c731306
#
_entry.id   7cd512617a4b31867c094cef9c731306
#
_cell.length_a   1.000
_cell.length_b   1.000
_cell.length_c   1.000
_cell.angle_alpha   90.00
_cell.angle_beta   90.00
_cell.angle_gamma   90.00
#
_symmetry.space_group_name_H-M   'P 1'
#
loop_
_entity.id
_entity.type
_entity.pdbx_description
1 polymer ?
#
loop_
_entity_poly.entity_id
_entity_poly.type
_entity_poly.pdbx_seq_one_letter_code
_entity_poly.pdbx_strand_id
1 'polypeptide(L)'
;MDLTNQKSWLQNNGEIYYGPVQISSGRPGQDTPKGTHYVNRKVKDEISYEFNNAPMPYSVYFTNNGIAFHQDDPYVPSAGCIHLYRADAQRYFNDLQIGDKVYVF
;
A
#
# COMPACT_ATOMS: atom_id res chain seq x y z
N MET A 1 -6.95 -6.77 1.38
CA MET A 1 -6.57 -5.74 2.39
C MET A 1 -7.80 -5.40 3.21
N ASP A 2 -7.69 -5.56 4.49
CA ASP A 2 -8.77 -5.39 5.45
C ASP A 2 -8.62 -4.04 6.16
N LEU A 3 -9.45 -3.06 5.79
CA LEU A 3 -9.39 -1.72 6.36
C LEU A 3 -9.93 -1.68 7.80
N THR A 4 -10.89 -2.53 8.12
CA THR A 4 -11.47 -2.57 9.47
C THR A 4 -10.43 -2.98 10.50
N ASN A 5 -9.63 -4.01 10.22
CA ASN A 5 -8.62 -4.53 11.12
C ASN A 5 -7.21 -3.97 10.83
N GLN A 6 -7.06 -3.13 9.81
CA GLN A 6 -5.78 -2.52 9.40
C GLN A 6 -4.70 -3.60 9.18
N LYS A 7 -5.05 -4.58 8.33
CA LYS A 7 -4.16 -5.67 7.95
C LYS A 7 -4.16 -5.84 6.43
N SER A 8 -3.01 -6.25 5.92
CA SER A 8 -2.84 -6.59 4.51
C SER A 8 -2.05 -7.89 4.40
N TRP A 9 -2.12 -8.52 3.24
CA TRP A 9 -1.39 -9.77 2.99
C TRP A 9 -1.15 -9.93 1.50
N LEU A 10 -0.15 -10.75 1.18
CA LEU A 10 0.09 -11.20 -0.17
C LEU A 10 -0.46 -12.60 -0.32
N GLN A 11 -1.14 -12.85 -1.43
CA GLN A 11 -1.72 -14.16 -1.69
C GLN A 11 -1.47 -14.58 -3.14
N ASN A 12 -1.50 -15.90 -3.35
CA ASN A 12 -1.34 -16.51 -4.65
C ASN A 12 -2.37 -17.63 -4.78
N ASN A 13 -3.13 -17.63 -5.87
CA ASN A 13 -4.21 -18.61 -6.11
C ASN A 13 -5.19 -18.73 -4.92
N GLY A 14 -5.50 -17.59 -4.30
CA GLY A 14 -6.43 -17.53 -3.17
C GLY A 14 -5.84 -17.91 -1.82
N GLU A 15 -4.55 -18.25 -1.77
CA GLU A 15 -3.88 -18.61 -0.51
C GLU A 15 -2.91 -17.53 -0.07
N ILE A 16 -2.97 -17.17 1.22
CA ILE A 16 -2.04 -16.21 1.81
C ILE A 16 -0.68 -16.88 1.95
N TYR A 17 0.37 -16.26 1.41
CA TYR A 17 1.73 -16.74 1.57
C TYR A 17 2.64 -15.76 2.34
N TYR A 18 2.20 -14.53 2.56
CA TYR A 18 2.92 -13.52 3.34
C TYR A 18 1.93 -12.65 4.12
N GLY A 19 2.09 -12.56 5.41
CA GLY A 19 1.22 -11.80 6.30
C GLY A 19 0.18 -12.68 7.00
N PRO A 20 -0.88 -12.08 7.58
CA PRO A 20 -1.22 -10.65 7.55
C PRO A 20 -0.19 -9.76 8.24
N VAL A 21 0.00 -8.56 7.72
CA VAL A 21 0.91 -7.56 8.27
C VAL A 21 0.14 -6.32 8.70
N GLN A 22 0.71 -5.59 9.66
CA GLN A 22 0.13 -4.33 10.13
C GLN A 22 0.24 -3.26 9.05
N ILE A 23 -0.85 -2.53 8.83
CA ILE A 23 -0.88 -1.36 7.96
C ILE A 23 -1.55 -0.19 8.68
N SER A 24 -1.38 1.01 8.12
CA SER A 24 -2.32 2.10 8.30
C SER A 24 -2.76 2.60 6.93
N SER A 25 -4.02 3.01 6.85
CA SER A 25 -4.65 3.50 5.62
C SER A 25 -5.04 4.96 5.75
N GLY A 26 -5.81 5.49 4.81
CA GLY A 26 -6.26 6.88 4.84
C GLY A 26 -7.06 7.22 6.08
N ARG A 27 -6.80 8.42 6.64
CA ARG A 27 -7.59 8.95 7.75
C ARG A 27 -8.99 9.28 7.29
N PRO A 28 -9.97 9.43 8.24
CA PRO A 28 -11.33 9.84 7.87
C PRO A 28 -11.34 11.11 7.01
N GLY A 29 -12.08 11.06 5.92
CA GLY A 29 -12.11 12.14 4.93
C GLY A 29 -11.05 12.01 3.84
N GLN A 30 -10.04 11.15 4.03
CA GLN A 30 -9.01 10.83 3.05
C GLN A 30 -8.88 9.32 2.90
N ASP A 31 -10.00 8.65 2.86
CA ASP A 31 -10.09 7.19 2.90
C ASP A 31 -9.43 6.53 1.70
N THR A 32 -8.77 5.41 1.96
CA THR A 32 -8.29 4.53 0.90
C THR A 32 -9.49 3.93 0.16
N PRO A 33 -9.55 4.03 -1.18
CA PRO A 33 -10.72 3.56 -1.92
C PRO A 33 -10.87 2.05 -1.87
N LYS A 34 -12.08 1.60 -1.51
CA LYS A 34 -12.43 0.18 -1.50
C LYS A 34 -12.66 -0.33 -2.92
N GLY A 35 -12.61 -1.64 -3.08
CA GLY A 35 -12.87 -2.31 -4.34
C GLY A 35 -11.63 -2.95 -4.95
N THR A 36 -11.72 -3.27 -6.21
CA THR A 36 -10.64 -3.92 -6.95
C THR A 36 -9.81 -2.88 -7.70
N HIS A 37 -8.50 -2.93 -7.47
CA HIS A 37 -7.53 -2.08 -8.13
C HIS A 37 -6.42 -2.95 -8.73
N TYR A 38 -5.53 -2.34 -9.50
CA TYR A 38 -4.41 -3.04 -10.13
C TYR A 38 -3.14 -2.22 -9.98
N VAL A 39 -2.03 -2.91 -9.71
CA VAL A 39 -0.71 -2.25 -9.65
C VAL A 39 -0.40 -1.63 -11.02
N ASN A 40 -0.07 -0.35 -11.03
CA ASN A 40 0.20 0.39 -12.27
C ASN A 40 1.58 1.03 -12.33
N ARG A 41 2.27 1.16 -11.21
CA ARG A 41 3.61 1.77 -11.17
C ARG A 41 4.34 1.33 -9.90
N LYS A 42 5.67 1.22 -9.98
CA LYS A 42 6.54 0.90 -8.84
C LYS A 42 7.72 1.86 -8.85
N VAL A 43 8.01 2.50 -7.72
CA VAL A 43 9.15 3.42 -7.58
C VAL A 43 9.83 3.17 -6.24
N LYS A 44 11.09 2.72 -6.28
CA LYS A 44 11.83 2.34 -5.06
C LYS A 44 12.13 3.53 -4.15
N ASP A 45 12.56 4.65 -4.72
CA ASP A 45 12.98 5.85 -3.99
C ASP A 45 12.08 7.03 -4.33
N GLU A 46 10.76 6.86 -4.13
CA GLU A 46 9.77 7.86 -4.46
C GLU A 46 9.81 9.03 -3.47
N ILE A 47 9.55 10.22 -3.99
CA ILE A 47 9.35 11.43 -3.19
C ILE A 47 8.00 12.02 -3.58
N SER A 48 7.14 12.27 -2.59
CA SER A 48 5.84 12.87 -2.84
C SER A 48 5.94 14.39 -2.77
N TYR A 49 5.91 15.05 -3.91
CA TYR A 49 5.91 16.52 -3.98
C TYR A 49 4.62 17.13 -3.46
N GLU A 50 3.54 16.39 -3.43
CA GLU A 50 2.24 16.82 -2.89
C GLU A 50 2.24 16.94 -1.37
N PHE A 51 3.13 16.22 -0.70
CA PHE A 51 3.21 16.14 0.76
C PHE A 51 4.55 16.66 1.29
N ASN A 52 4.95 17.87 0.85
CA ASN A 52 6.18 18.54 1.29
C ASN A 52 7.44 17.70 1.04
N ASN A 53 7.54 17.04 -0.11
CA ASN A 53 8.66 16.19 -0.48
C ASN A 53 8.86 15.02 0.50
N ALA A 54 7.77 14.48 1.07
CA ALA A 54 7.86 13.35 1.97
C ALA A 54 8.40 12.12 1.24
N PRO A 55 9.40 11.41 1.80
CA PRO A 55 9.89 10.18 1.20
C PRO A 55 8.82 9.09 1.26
N MET A 56 8.71 8.34 0.17
CA MET A 56 7.81 7.19 0.05
C MET A 56 8.61 5.98 -0.48
N PRO A 57 9.55 5.43 0.31
CA PRO A 57 10.37 4.31 -0.14
C PRO A 57 9.52 3.10 -0.45
N TYR A 58 9.90 2.37 -1.51
CA TYR A 58 9.24 1.15 -1.94
C TYR A 58 7.76 1.35 -2.30
N SER A 59 7.48 2.41 -3.06
CA SER A 59 6.12 2.73 -3.50
C SER A 59 5.63 1.77 -4.57
N VAL A 60 4.46 1.19 -4.33
CA VAL A 60 3.73 0.36 -5.29
C VAL A 60 2.34 0.98 -5.47
N TYR A 61 2.15 1.66 -6.60
CA TYR A 61 0.91 2.39 -6.88
C TYR A 61 -0.15 1.45 -7.42
N PHE A 62 -1.39 1.60 -6.95
CA PHE A 62 -2.51 0.78 -7.40
C PHE A 62 -3.78 1.58 -7.73
N THR A 63 -3.72 2.91 -7.73
CA THR A 63 -4.81 3.76 -8.22
C THR A 63 -4.29 4.79 -9.20
N ASN A 64 -5.20 5.38 -9.97
CA ASN A 64 -4.83 6.43 -10.93
C ASN A 64 -4.60 7.80 -10.28
N ASN A 65 -4.99 7.96 -9.02
CA ASN A 65 -4.85 9.21 -8.27
C ASN A 65 -3.76 9.17 -7.21
N GLY A 66 -2.80 8.25 -7.33
CA GLY A 66 -1.58 8.29 -6.55
C GLY A 66 -1.60 7.55 -5.21
N ILE A 67 -2.53 6.63 -5.01
CA ILE A 67 -2.54 5.78 -3.80
C ILE A 67 -1.56 4.63 -4.00
N ALA A 68 -0.70 4.41 -3.01
CA ALA A 68 0.36 3.40 -3.08
C ALA A 68 0.58 2.73 -1.72
N PHE A 69 1.12 1.51 -1.76
CA PHE A 69 1.83 0.94 -0.62
C PHE A 69 3.21 1.60 -0.54
N HIS A 70 3.68 1.93 0.64
CA HIS A 70 5.06 2.36 0.84
C HIS A 70 5.49 2.21 2.29
N GLN A 71 6.81 2.33 2.53
CA GLN A 71 7.34 2.32 3.88
C GLN A 71 6.94 3.60 4.60
N ASP A 72 6.32 3.47 5.76
CA ASP A 72 6.08 4.53 6.72
C ASP A 72 5.59 3.88 8.02
N ASP A 73 5.22 4.68 9.01
CA ASP A 73 4.71 4.15 10.28
C ASP A 73 3.34 3.52 10.09
N PRO A 74 3.20 2.18 10.27
CA PRO A 74 1.94 1.49 10.03
C PRO A 74 0.90 1.69 11.13
N TYR A 75 1.13 2.60 12.06
CA TYR A 75 0.17 2.99 13.09
C TYR A 75 -0.30 4.44 12.95
N VAL A 76 0.24 5.17 11.98
CA VAL A 76 -0.14 6.57 11.73
C VAL A 76 -0.99 6.65 10.47
N PRO A 77 -2.25 7.11 10.57
CA PRO A 77 -3.12 7.26 9.41
C PRO A 77 -2.53 8.19 8.35
N SER A 78 -2.81 7.87 7.10
CA SER A 78 -2.27 8.57 5.94
C SER A 78 -3.29 9.49 5.27
N ALA A 79 -2.91 10.07 4.13
CA ALA A 79 -3.80 10.80 3.22
C ALA A 79 -4.39 9.87 2.14
N GLY A 80 -4.36 8.55 2.37
CA GLY A 80 -4.90 7.56 1.45
C GLY A 80 -3.96 6.40 1.16
N CYS A 81 -2.66 6.62 1.20
CA CYS A 81 -1.65 5.58 0.98
C CYS A 81 -1.64 4.54 2.10
N ILE A 82 -1.05 3.40 1.82
CA ILE A 82 -0.93 2.28 2.76
C ILE A 82 0.48 2.26 3.32
N HIS A 83 0.60 2.54 4.61
CA HIS A 83 1.88 2.51 5.32
C HIS A 83 2.21 1.09 5.76
N LEU A 84 3.46 0.68 5.55
CA LEU A 84 3.99 -0.64 5.92
C LEU A 84 5.32 -0.46 6.65
N TYR A 85 5.65 -1.42 7.53
CA TYR A 85 7.02 -1.55 8.02
C TYR A 85 7.97 -1.74 6.85
N ARG A 86 9.24 -1.35 7.02
CA ARG A 86 10.24 -1.42 5.95
C ARG A 86 10.34 -2.81 5.33
N ALA A 87 10.45 -3.85 6.15
CA ALA A 87 10.59 -5.23 5.64
C ALA A 87 9.37 -5.65 4.82
N ASP A 88 8.17 -5.26 5.27
CA ASP A 88 6.93 -5.58 4.56
C ASP A 88 6.82 -4.78 3.25
N ALA A 89 7.19 -3.49 3.29
CA ALA A 89 7.20 -2.66 2.09
C ALA A 89 8.18 -3.20 1.04
N GLN A 90 9.36 -3.64 1.46
CA GLN A 90 10.33 -4.29 0.57
C GLN A 90 9.77 -5.55 -0.06
N ARG A 91 9.11 -6.40 0.74
CA ARG A 91 8.51 -7.64 0.25
C ARG A 91 7.40 -7.36 -0.77
N TYR A 92 6.52 -6.41 -0.47
CA TYR A 92 5.46 -6.00 -1.39
C TYR A 92 6.05 -5.44 -2.69
N PHE A 93 7.07 -4.60 -2.58
CA PHE A 93 7.73 -4.03 -3.74
C PHE A 93 8.37 -5.11 -4.62
N ASN A 94 9.01 -6.10 -4.01
CA ASN A 94 9.68 -7.16 -4.76
C ASN A 94 8.69 -8.13 -5.41
N ASP A 95 7.60 -8.45 -4.72
CA ASP A 95 6.67 -9.50 -5.16
C ASP A 95 5.57 -9.00 -6.09
N LEU A 96 5.05 -7.78 -5.86
CA LEU A 96 3.98 -7.24 -6.68
C LEU A 96 4.51 -6.78 -8.04
N GLN A 97 3.80 -7.17 -9.09
CA GLN A 97 4.11 -6.79 -10.47
C GLN A 97 3.02 -5.90 -11.02
N ILE A 98 3.37 -5.07 -12.02
CA ILE A 98 2.39 -4.25 -12.73
C ILE A 98 1.31 -5.17 -13.31
N GLY A 99 0.05 -4.85 -13.03
CA GLY A 99 -1.10 -5.66 -13.42
C GLY A 99 -1.65 -6.56 -12.32
N ASP A 100 -0.93 -6.74 -11.22
CA ASP A 100 -1.42 -7.54 -10.10
C ASP A 100 -2.63 -6.88 -9.43
N LYS A 101 -3.58 -7.71 -9.02
CA LYS A 101 -4.81 -7.26 -8.39
C LYS A 101 -4.55 -6.85 -6.94
N VAL A 102 -5.14 -5.72 -6.54
CA VAL A 102 -5.19 -5.25 -5.16
C VAL A 102 -6.66 -5.12 -4.77
N TYR A 103 -7.11 -5.94 -3.83
CA TYR A 103 -8.49 -5.89 -3.35
C TYR A 103 -8.55 -5.24 -1.97
N VAL A 104 -9.35 -4.19 -1.86
CA VAL A 104 -9.52 -3.37 -0.65
C VAL A 104 -10.96 -3.50 -0.18
N PHE A 105 -11.16 -3.91 1.07
CA PHE A 105 -12.51 -4.08 1.62
C PHE A 105 -12.65 -3.57 3.06
#